data_620f489d76bcec9a77600d5a6c5c5bcb
#
_entry.id   620f489d76bcec9a77600d5a6c5c5bcb
#
_cell.length_a   1.000
_cell.length_b   1.000
_cell.length_c   1.000
_cell.angle_alpha   90.00
_cell.angle_beta   90.00
_cell.angle_gamma   90.00
#
_symmetry.space_group_name_H-M   'P 1'
#
loop_
_entity.id
_entity.type
_entity.pdbx_description
1 polymer ?
#
loop_
_entity_poly.entity_id
_entity_poly.type
_entity_poly.pdbx_seq_one_letter_code
_entity_poly.pdbx_strand_id
1 'polypeptide(L)'
;HYWFWKNELKKFDDQCWIGFCQKRRFWLSQKNIAINNENDLLSNLLVEAPDAWQDYDSIICESINVDAVKKMKIIKRGWKNLIQNPSVFLSKKEQTIELHFDMHHGYKVLDKAIQVMNNNDKSDFKKFVSTSSKFNPHIMFITKKKIMNKWFEDLFQWLFDCEKIFGFKNLAGYDQQRIYAFLSERYLSFWFNKYTKSKEWPWIFFDHEETNDDS
;
A
#
# COMPACT_ATOMS: atom_id res chain seq x y z
N HIS A 1 -3.52 -11.42 -6.25
CA HIS A 1 -2.25 -11.86 -5.61
C HIS A 1 -2.36 -13.28 -5.07
N TYR A 2 -3.40 -13.64 -4.27
CA TYR A 2 -3.52 -14.98 -3.68
C TYR A 2 -3.54 -16.10 -4.74
N TRP A 3 -4.37 -15.94 -5.79
CA TRP A 3 -4.43 -16.89 -6.89
C TRP A 3 -3.08 -17.05 -7.60
N PHE A 4 -2.40 -15.93 -7.90
CA PHE A 4 -1.06 -15.92 -8.51
C PHE A 4 -0.05 -16.68 -7.62
N TRP A 5 -0.02 -16.39 -6.33
CA TRP A 5 0.86 -17.07 -5.39
C TRP A 5 0.67 -18.59 -5.43
N LYS A 6 -0.59 -19.06 -5.36
CA LYS A 6 -0.89 -20.50 -5.28
C LYS A 6 -0.68 -21.23 -6.61
N ASN A 7 -0.89 -20.59 -7.75
CA ASN A 7 -0.96 -21.26 -9.04
C ASN A 7 0.22 -20.92 -9.96
N GLU A 8 0.73 -19.69 -9.93
CA GLU A 8 1.68 -19.19 -10.92
C GLU A 8 3.10 -19.02 -10.38
N LEU A 9 3.27 -18.56 -9.14
CA LEU A 9 4.59 -18.18 -8.61
C LEU A 9 5.62 -19.30 -8.71
N LYS A 10 5.23 -20.55 -8.56
CA LYS A 10 6.12 -21.72 -8.66
C LYS A 10 6.75 -21.92 -10.04
N LYS A 11 6.15 -21.36 -11.10
CA LYS A 11 6.60 -21.50 -12.49
C LYS A 11 7.78 -20.60 -12.84
N PHE A 12 8.07 -19.58 -12.03
CA PHE A 12 9.14 -18.62 -12.25
C PHE A 12 10.47 -19.14 -11.72
N ASP A 13 11.55 -18.68 -12.31
CA ASP A 13 12.90 -18.88 -11.81
C ASP A 13 13.13 -18.08 -10.51
N ASP A 14 13.99 -18.57 -9.63
CA ASP A 14 14.25 -17.94 -8.33
C ASP A 14 14.93 -16.57 -8.43
N GLN A 15 15.63 -16.30 -9.54
CA GLN A 15 16.31 -15.04 -9.79
C GLN A 15 15.46 -14.02 -10.56
N CYS A 16 14.33 -14.45 -11.12
CA CYS A 16 13.45 -13.54 -11.84
C CYS A 16 12.92 -12.43 -10.94
N TRP A 17 12.95 -11.20 -11.43
CA TRP A 17 12.19 -10.10 -10.89
C TRP A 17 10.73 -10.24 -11.27
N ILE A 18 9.85 -10.33 -10.30
CA ILE A 18 8.41 -10.48 -10.48
C ILE A 18 7.73 -9.28 -9.83
N GLY A 19 6.87 -8.59 -10.58
CA GLY A 19 6.24 -7.37 -10.11
C GLY A 19 4.75 -7.33 -10.29
N PHE A 20 4.12 -6.45 -9.51
CA PHE A 20 2.71 -6.11 -9.62
C PHE A 20 2.55 -4.63 -9.86
N CYS A 21 1.60 -4.29 -10.72
CA CYS A 21 1.03 -2.95 -10.86
C CYS A 21 -0.47 -3.01 -10.57
N GLN A 22 -1.14 -1.86 -10.50
CA GLN A 22 -2.59 -1.77 -10.31
C GLN A 22 -3.24 -1.11 -11.53
N LYS A 23 -4.57 -1.24 -11.65
CA LYS A 23 -5.33 -0.53 -12.69
C LYS A 23 -5.02 0.97 -12.62
N ARG A 24 -4.64 1.55 -13.76
CA ARG A 24 -4.27 2.97 -13.91
C ARG A 24 -3.03 3.41 -13.12
N ARG A 25 -2.21 2.48 -12.62
CA ARG A 25 -0.94 2.78 -11.93
C ARG A 25 0.19 1.98 -12.56
N PHE A 26 1.22 2.69 -12.94
CA PHE A 26 2.30 2.14 -13.75
C PHE A 26 3.65 2.48 -13.13
N TRP A 27 4.58 1.55 -13.23
CA TRP A 27 5.99 1.80 -12.92
C TRP A 27 6.64 2.58 -14.04
N LEU A 28 7.39 3.62 -13.70
CA LEU A 28 8.16 4.41 -14.65
C LEU A 28 9.61 3.94 -14.73
N SER A 29 10.24 4.14 -15.90
CA SER A 29 11.66 3.81 -16.10
C SER A 29 12.59 4.70 -15.30
N GLN A 30 12.21 5.95 -15.03
CA GLN A 30 12.98 6.93 -14.28
C GLN A 30 12.09 7.98 -13.59
N LYS A 31 12.71 8.78 -12.70
CA LYS A 31 12.02 9.86 -11.98
C LYS A 31 11.84 11.12 -12.83
N ASN A 32 10.92 11.99 -12.40
CA ASN A 32 10.75 13.36 -12.90
C ASN A 32 10.44 13.45 -14.41
N ILE A 33 9.70 12.48 -14.93
CA ILE A 33 9.19 12.52 -16.29
C ILE A 33 7.81 13.16 -16.29
N ALA A 34 7.58 14.13 -17.17
CA ALA A 34 6.25 14.63 -17.45
C ALA A 34 5.53 13.63 -18.37
N ILE A 35 4.38 13.15 -17.94
CA ILE A 35 3.50 12.28 -18.71
C ILE A 35 2.23 13.06 -19.00
N ASN A 36 2.06 13.49 -20.25
CA ASN A 36 0.94 14.32 -20.69
C ASN A 36 -0.10 13.54 -21.50
N ASN A 37 0.30 12.41 -22.07
CA ASN A 37 -0.53 11.59 -22.92
C ASN A 37 -0.09 10.11 -22.88
N GLU A 38 -0.84 9.25 -23.57
CA GLU A 38 -0.57 7.80 -23.60
C GLU A 38 0.77 7.45 -24.24
N ASN A 39 1.20 8.17 -25.29
CA ASN A 39 2.49 7.92 -25.95
C ASN A 39 3.66 8.24 -25.00
N ASP A 40 3.54 9.34 -24.25
CA ASP A 40 4.52 9.66 -23.21
C ASP A 40 4.59 8.55 -22.16
N LEU A 41 3.43 8.03 -21.73
CA LEU A 41 3.36 6.93 -20.77
C LEU A 41 4.06 5.69 -21.34
N LEU A 42 3.65 5.23 -22.53
CA LEU A 42 4.20 4.01 -23.15
C LEU A 42 5.72 4.07 -23.34
N SER A 43 6.24 5.24 -23.73
CA SER A 43 7.67 5.47 -23.93
C SER A 43 8.49 5.47 -22.64
N ASN A 44 7.82 5.63 -21.49
CA ASN A 44 8.47 5.80 -20.19
C ASN A 44 8.09 4.71 -19.18
N LEU A 45 7.39 3.66 -19.63
CA LEU A 45 7.13 2.50 -18.77
C LEU A 45 8.41 1.77 -18.39
N LEU A 46 8.43 1.22 -17.20
CA LEU A 46 9.44 0.26 -16.79
C LEU A 46 9.17 -1.08 -17.50
N VAL A 47 10.05 -1.48 -18.40
CA VAL A 47 9.94 -2.71 -19.20
C VAL A 47 10.95 -3.78 -18.79
N GLU A 48 12.04 -3.41 -18.13
CA GLU A 48 13.08 -4.31 -17.66
C GLU A 48 13.65 -3.85 -16.31
N ALA A 49 14.28 -4.78 -15.60
CA ALA A 49 14.92 -4.48 -14.32
C ALA A 49 16.22 -3.69 -14.55
N PRO A 50 16.33 -2.43 -14.08
CA PRO A 50 17.55 -1.64 -14.23
C PRO A 50 18.72 -2.22 -13.44
N ASP A 51 19.95 -2.02 -13.92
CA ASP A 51 21.18 -2.41 -13.21
C ASP A 51 21.26 -1.79 -11.80
N ALA A 52 20.67 -0.64 -11.61
CA ALA A 52 20.58 0.03 -10.30
C ALA A 52 19.83 -0.76 -9.22
N TRP A 53 19.24 -1.91 -9.56
CA TRP A 53 18.54 -2.79 -8.61
C TRP A 53 19.41 -3.96 -8.11
N GLN A 54 20.60 -4.17 -8.65
CA GLN A 54 21.45 -5.33 -8.35
C GLN A 54 21.75 -5.51 -6.85
N ASP A 55 21.89 -4.40 -6.12
CA ASP A 55 22.16 -4.40 -4.68
C ASP A 55 20.90 -4.42 -3.80
N TYR A 56 19.72 -4.57 -4.39
CA TYR A 56 18.45 -4.53 -3.67
C TYR A 56 17.69 -5.86 -3.79
N ASP A 57 16.87 -6.12 -2.79
CA ASP A 57 16.04 -7.32 -2.71
C ASP A 57 14.63 -7.07 -3.24
N SER A 58 14.18 -5.83 -3.14
CA SER A 58 12.81 -5.44 -3.49
C SER A 58 12.71 -3.98 -3.92
N ILE A 59 11.72 -3.72 -4.74
CA ILE A 59 11.33 -2.40 -5.23
C ILE A 59 9.90 -2.13 -4.77
N ILE A 60 9.68 -0.99 -4.16
CA ILE A 60 8.39 -0.55 -3.67
C ILE A 60 8.08 0.87 -4.19
N CYS A 61 6.81 1.27 -4.18
CA CYS A 61 6.43 2.63 -4.56
C CYS A 61 7.14 3.68 -3.72
N GLU A 62 7.42 4.84 -4.29
CA GLU A 62 7.84 6.01 -3.50
C GLU A 62 6.83 6.30 -2.41
N SER A 63 7.34 6.59 -1.21
CA SER A 63 6.50 6.85 -0.05
C SER A 63 5.73 8.17 -0.18
N ILE A 64 4.54 8.19 0.39
CA ILE A 64 3.71 9.40 0.52
C ILE A 64 3.59 9.80 1.99
N ASN A 65 3.47 11.10 2.22
CA ASN A 65 3.24 11.64 3.56
C ASN A 65 1.73 11.70 3.83
N VAL A 66 1.28 11.16 4.97
CA VAL A 66 -0.13 11.21 5.39
C VAL A 66 -0.61 12.63 5.71
N ASP A 67 0.29 13.55 6.06
CA ASP A 67 -0.05 14.96 6.31
C ASP A 67 -0.49 15.73 5.05
N ALA A 68 -0.12 15.24 3.86
CA ALA A 68 -0.48 15.86 2.58
C ALA A 68 -1.97 15.70 2.22
N VAL A 69 -2.71 14.87 2.95
CA VAL A 69 -4.14 14.70 2.72
C VAL A 69 -4.87 15.95 3.21
N LYS A 70 -5.39 16.74 2.28
CA LYS A 70 -6.08 18.01 2.54
C LYS A 70 -7.14 17.84 3.63
N LYS A 71 -6.98 18.55 4.77
CA LYS A 71 -7.88 18.56 5.93
C LYS A 71 -9.37 18.68 5.55
N MET A 72 -9.71 19.33 4.46
CA MET A 72 -11.06 19.47 3.94
C MET A 72 -11.73 18.17 3.44
N LYS A 73 -10.96 17.20 2.91
CA LYS A 73 -11.52 15.88 2.54
C LYS A 73 -11.85 15.03 3.76
N ILE A 74 -11.09 15.22 4.83
CA ILE A 74 -11.27 14.57 6.12
C ILE A 74 -12.61 14.95 6.74
N ILE A 75 -12.94 16.24 6.78
CA ILE A 75 -14.19 16.76 7.36
C ILE A 75 -15.42 16.19 6.61
N LYS A 76 -15.38 16.08 5.29
CA LYS A 76 -16.51 15.58 4.50
C LYS A 76 -16.76 14.06 4.63
N ARG A 77 -15.71 13.24 4.82
CA ARG A 77 -15.83 11.78 4.87
C ARG A 77 -15.79 11.20 6.30
N GLY A 78 -15.12 11.87 7.22
CA GLY A 78 -14.83 11.38 8.57
C GLY A 78 -15.70 11.93 9.68
N TRP A 79 -16.79 12.68 9.40
CA TRP A 79 -17.61 13.36 10.41
C TRP A 79 -18.04 12.45 11.58
N LYS A 80 -18.46 11.22 11.31
CA LYS A 80 -18.87 10.28 12.37
C LYS A 80 -17.70 9.81 13.25
N ASN A 81 -16.51 9.65 12.67
CA ASN A 81 -15.30 9.23 13.39
C ASN A 81 -14.69 10.39 14.19
N LEU A 82 -14.89 11.62 13.74
CA LEU A 82 -14.45 12.85 14.39
C LEU A 82 -15.20 13.16 15.69
N ILE A 83 -16.48 12.83 15.76
CA ILE A 83 -17.28 12.99 16.98
C ILE A 83 -16.76 12.07 18.10
N GLN A 84 -16.18 10.93 17.76
CA GLN A 84 -15.63 9.97 18.72
C GLN A 84 -14.22 10.34 19.23
N ASN A 85 -13.52 11.26 18.57
CA ASN A 85 -12.16 11.67 18.97
C ASN A 85 -11.85 13.15 18.66
N PRO A 86 -12.45 14.12 19.39
CA PRO A 86 -12.27 15.55 19.12
C PRO A 86 -10.82 16.04 19.34
N SER A 87 -10.00 15.31 20.10
CA SER A 87 -8.58 15.65 20.36
C SER A 87 -7.71 15.63 19.10
N VAL A 88 -8.15 14.96 18.03
CA VAL A 88 -7.47 14.91 16.74
C VAL A 88 -7.34 16.29 16.08
N PHE A 89 -8.28 17.21 16.35
CA PHE A 89 -8.23 18.59 15.82
C PHE A 89 -7.29 19.52 16.59
N LEU A 90 -7.00 19.20 17.84
CA LEU A 90 -6.27 20.10 18.74
C LEU A 90 -4.76 19.83 18.77
N SER A 91 -4.31 18.69 18.26
CA SER A 91 -2.89 18.37 18.27
C SER A 91 -2.19 18.88 17.01
N LYS A 92 -1.20 19.76 17.19
CA LYS A 92 -0.17 20.07 16.18
C LYS A 92 0.81 18.89 15.94
N LYS A 93 0.48 17.70 16.42
CA LYS A 93 1.27 16.49 16.18
C LYS A 93 1.11 16.07 14.72
N GLU A 94 2.21 15.71 14.10
CA GLU A 94 2.24 15.07 12.79
C GLU A 94 1.22 13.93 12.73
N GLN A 95 0.45 13.85 11.66
CA GLN A 95 -0.51 12.76 11.48
C GLN A 95 0.25 11.45 11.31
N THR A 96 -0.08 10.47 12.13
CA THR A 96 0.48 9.12 12.01
C THR A 96 -0.33 8.28 11.02
N ILE A 97 0.27 7.18 10.54
CA ILE A 97 -0.41 6.20 9.67
C ILE A 97 -1.65 5.65 10.36
N GLU A 98 -1.58 5.35 11.65
CA GLU A 98 -2.72 4.85 12.44
C GLU A 98 -3.86 5.86 12.47
N LEU A 99 -3.56 7.12 12.77
CA LEU A 99 -4.56 8.18 12.79
C LEU A 99 -5.20 8.39 11.43
N HIS A 100 -4.38 8.44 10.37
CA HIS A 100 -4.87 8.55 9.00
C HIS A 100 -5.79 7.37 8.63
N PHE A 101 -5.44 6.15 9.03
CA PHE A 101 -6.25 4.96 8.78
C PHE A 101 -7.61 5.04 9.51
N ASP A 102 -7.60 5.40 10.78
CA ASP A 102 -8.81 5.57 11.60
C ASP A 102 -9.79 6.58 11.00
N MET A 103 -9.26 7.67 10.45
CA MET A 103 -10.07 8.73 9.84
C MET A 103 -10.74 8.30 8.53
N HIS A 104 -10.08 7.44 7.74
CA HIS A 104 -10.55 7.08 6.41
C HIS A 104 -11.26 5.72 6.35
N HIS A 105 -10.84 4.75 7.16
CA HIS A 105 -11.24 3.35 7.01
C HIS A 105 -11.96 2.78 8.24
N GLY A 106 -12.11 3.57 9.30
CA GLY A 106 -12.84 3.21 10.50
C GLY A 106 -12.00 3.19 11.78
N TYR A 107 -12.58 3.72 12.82
CA TYR A 107 -11.93 3.89 14.12
C TYR A 107 -11.48 2.56 14.72
N LYS A 108 -10.21 2.47 15.11
CA LYS A 108 -9.57 1.28 15.68
C LYS A 108 -9.62 0.02 14.82
N VAL A 109 -9.94 0.11 13.55
CA VAL A 109 -9.94 -1.06 12.67
C VAL A 109 -8.51 -1.59 12.47
N LEU A 110 -7.54 -0.70 12.22
CA LEU A 110 -6.14 -1.08 12.09
C LEU A 110 -5.61 -1.69 13.40
N ASP A 111 -5.93 -1.11 14.54
CA ASP A 111 -5.54 -1.64 15.84
C ASP A 111 -6.10 -3.06 16.07
N LYS A 112 -7.39 -3.28 15.81
CA LYS A 112 -8.00 -4.62 15.90
C LYS A 112 -7.34 -5.63 14.95
N ALA A 113 -7.00 -5.21 13.72
CA ALA A 113 -6.31 -6.06 12.78
C ALA A 113 -4.90 -6.43 13.27
N ILE A 114 -4.17 -5.50 13.89
CA ILE A 114 -2.87 -5.78 14.48
C ILE A 114 -2.98 -6.74 15.68
N GLN A 115 -4.06 -6.64 16.48
CA GLN A 115 -4.24 -7.53 17.64
C GLN A 115 -4.33 -9.01 17.27
N VAL A 116 -4.85 -9.37 16.10
CA VAL A 116 -4.94 -10.75 15.63
C VAL A 116 -3.69 -11.25 14.88
N MET A 117 -2.68 -10.41 14.77
CA MET A 117 -1.41 -10.79 14.15
C MET A 117 -0.66 -11.78 15.07
N ASN A 118 -0.32 -12.95 14.54
CA ASN A 118 0.29 -14.05 15.29
C ASN A 118 1.82 -14.15 15.12
N ASN A 119 2.41 -13.25 14.37
CA ASN A 119 3.84 -13.24 14.13
C ASN A 119 4.59 -12.25 15.05
N ASN A 120 5.90 -12.29 14.98
CA ASN A 120 6.79 -11.39 15.74
C ASN A 120 6.69 -9.92 15.27
N ASP A 121 5.88 -9.63 14.25
CA ASP A 121 5.72 -8.28 13.69
C ASP A 121 4.73 -7.41 14.47
N LYS A 122 3.87 -8.00 15.27
CA LYS A 122 2.78 -7.30 15.96
C LYS A 122 3.24 -6.03 16.68
N SER A 123 4.27 -6.13 17.51
CA SER A 123 4.81 -5.01 18.28
C SER A 123 5.46 -3.96 17.39
N ASP A 124 6.28 -4.41 16.45
CA ASP A 124 7.04 -3.52 15.56
C ASP A 124 6.11 -2.81 14.57
N PHE A 125 5.11 -3.53 14.03
CA PHE A 125 4.12 -2.95 13.14
C PHE A 125 3.23 -1.95 13.87
N LYS A 126 2.79 -2.26 15.11
CA LYS A 126 2.08 -1.29 15.95
C LYS A 126 2.89 -0.01 16.17
N LYS A 127 4.18 -0.16 16.50
CA LYS A 127 5.10 0.97 16.65
C LYS A 127 5.21 1.76 15.33
N PHE A 128 5.42 1.10 14.22
CA PHE A 128 5.54 1.74 12.90
C PHE A 128 4.31 2.61 12.59
N VAL A 129 3.10 2.06 12.67
CA VAL A 129 1.88 2.82 12.31
C VAL A 129 1.55 3.95 13.29
N SER A 130 1.96 3.83 14.55
CA SER A 130 1.70 4.85 15.57
C SER A 130 2.74 5.98 15.61
N THR A 131 3.88 5.82 14.95
CA THR A 131 4.96 6.81 14.97
C THR A 131 5.31 7.38 13.60
N SER A 132 5.04 6.66 12.51
CA SER A 132 5.40 7.09 11.16
C SER A 132 4.30 7.94 10.52
N SER A 133 4.73 8.99 9.80
CA SER A 133 3.86 9.84 8.97
C SER A 133 3.94 9.53 7.48
N LYS A 134 4.70 8.49 7.10
CA LYS A 134 4.92 8.09 5.70
C LYS A 134 4.72 6.60 5.51
N PHE A 135 4.18 6.22 4.37
CA PHE A 135 4.10 4.82 3.93
C PHE A 135 4.16 4.73 2.41
N ASN A 136 4.53 3.58 1.87
CA ASN A 136 4.57 3.30 0.46
C ASN A 136 3.15 2.91 0.01
N PRO A 137 2.50 3.71 -0.86
CA PRO A 137 1.11 3.48 -1.23
C PRO A 137 0.97 2.31 -2.20
N HIS A 138 -0.24 1.81 -2.29
CA HIS A 138 -0.62 0.72 -3.19
C HIS A 138 0.02 -0.64 -2.84
N ILE A 139 -0.60 -1.70 -3.34
CA ILE A 139 -0.04 -3.05 -3.25
C ILE A 139 0.75 -3.29 -4.55
N MET A 140 1.73 -2.42 -4.79
CA MET A 140 2.65 -2.49 -5.92
C MET A 140 4.07 -2.71 -5.40
N PHE A 141 4.69 -3.78 -5.86
CA PHE A 141 6.07 -4.13 -5.52
C PHE A 141 6.66 -5.03 -6.60
N ILE A 142 7.98 -5.08 -6.67
CA ILE A 142 8.74 -5.96 -7.55
C ILE A 142 9.81 -6.62 -6.69
N THR A 143 9.92 -7.94 -6.72
CA THR A 143 10.89 -8.67 -5.92
C THR A 143 11.16 -10.06 -6.51
N LYS A 144 12.12 -10.79 -5.94
CA LYS A 144 12.45 -12.16 -6.36
C LYS A 144 11.47 -13.17 -5.75
N LYS A 145 11.29 -14.30 -6.41
CA LYS A 145 10.33 -15.36 -6.07
C LYS A 145 10.35 -15.76 -4.58
N LYS A 146 11.53 -16.00 -4.01
CA LYS A 146 11.68 -16.43 -2.62
C LYS A 146 11.10 -15.40 -1.63
N ILE A 147 11.40 -14.12 -1.86
CA ILE A 147 10.91 -13.00 -1.04
C ILE A 147 9.41 -12.84 -1.22
N MET A 148 8.94 -12.90 -2.48
CA MET A 148 7.51 -12.83 -2.79
C MET A 148 6.71 -13.95 -2.11
N ASN A 149 7.24 -15.17 -2.10
CA ASN A 149 6.60 -16.29 -1.40
C ASN A 149 6.44 -15.97 0.10
N LYS A 150 7.53 -15.53 0.74
CA LYS A 150 7.51 -15.18 2.17
C LYS A 150 6.56 -14.01 2.48
N TRP A 151 6.57 -12.98 1.64
CA TRP A 151 5.61 -11.88 1.74
C TRP A 151 4.17 -12.37 1.71
N PHE A 152 3.82 -13.23 0.76
CA PHE A 152 2.47 -13.75 0.63
C PHE A 152 2.08 -14.69 1.77
N GLU A 153 3.00 -15.49 2.29
CA GLU A 153 2.76 -16.30 3.48
C GLU A 153 2.36 -15.42 4.67
N ASP A 154 3.17 -14.41 4.98
CA ASP A 154 2.92 -13.52 6.12
C ASP A 154 1.67 -12.68 5.93
N LEU A 155 1.48 -12.11 4.72
CA LEU A 155 0.33 -11.29 4.39
C LEU A 155 -0.98 -12.08 4.50
N PHE A 156 -1.09 -13.21 3.82
CA PHE A 156 -2.36 -13.93 3.73
C PHE A 156 -2.69 -14.66 5.03
N GLN A 157 -1.70 -15.11 5.79
CA GLN A 157 -1.95 -15.61 7.14
C GLN A 157 -2.64 -14.53 7.98
N TRP A 158 -2.10 -13.33 8.02
CA TRP A 158 -2.71 -12.22 8.76
C TRP A 158 -4.07 -11.81 8.22
N LEU A 159 -4.24 -11.71 6.90
CA LEU A 159 -5.52 -11.32 6.31
C LEU A 159 -6.64 -12.33 6.60
N PHE A 160 -6.34 -13.65 6.62
CA PHE A 160 -7.32 -14.65 7.02
C PHE A 160 -7.69 -14.55 8.50
N ASP A 161 -6.75 -14.18 9.36
CA ASP A 161 -7.08 -13.90 10.76
C ASP A 161 -7.92 -12.63 10.91
N CYS A 162 -7.66 -11.59 10.11
CA CYS A 162 -8.52 -10.42 10.02
C CYS A 162 -9.93 -10.76 9.50
N GLU A 163 -10.06 -11.66 8.53
CA GLU A 163 -11.36 -12.10 8.01
C GLU A 163 -12.23 -12.74 9.09
N LYS A 164 -11.66 -13.47 10.03
CA LYS A 164 -12.41 -14.07 11.16
C LYS A 164 -13.10 -13.03 12.04
N ILE A 165 -12.54 -11.82 12.13
CA ILE A 165 -13.11 -10.74 12.98
C ILE A 165 -13.93 -9.71 12.21
N PHE A 166 -13.60 -9.44 10.94
CA PHE A 166 -14.32 -8.42 10.15
C PHE A 166 -15.34 -9.05 9.19
N GLY A 167 -15.06 -10.24 8.66
CA GLY A 167 -15.88 -10.92 7.65
C GLY A 167 -16.00 -10.10 6.36
N PHE A 168 -17.03 -10.42 5.55
CA PHE A 168 -17.38 -9.66 4.34
C PHE A 168 -18.81 -9.16 4.35
N LYS A 169 -19.72 -9.83 5.07
CA LYS A 169 -21.17 -9.59 4.98
C LYS A 169 -21.62 -8.23 5.51
N ASN A 170 -20.90 -7.70 6.49
CA ASN A 170 -21.28 -6.46 7.18
C ASN A 170 -20.47 -5.24 6.71
N LEU A 171 -19.65 -5.41 5.67
CA LEU A 171 -18.83 -4.33 5.12
C LEU A 171 -19.67 -3.51 4.15
N ALA A 172 -19.98 -2.26 4.50
CA ALA A 172 -20.79 -1.36 3.71
C ALA A 172 -19.98 -0.14 3.24
N GLY A 173 -20.22 0.26 1.98
CA GLY A 173 -19.52 1.39 1.37
C GLY A 173 -18.10 1.07 0.92
N TYR A 174 -17.56 1.96 0.07
CA TYR A 174 -16.29 1.78 -0.63
C TYR A 174 -15.11 1.47 0.30
N ASP A 175 -14.97 2.23 1.38
CA ASP A 175 -13.80 2.12 2.27
C ASP A 175 -13.82 0.83 3.08
N GLN A 176 -14.99 0.39 3.57
CA GLN A 176 -15.10 -0.85 4.33
C GLN A 176 -14.96 -2.08 3.45
N GLN A 177 -15.59 -2.11 2.28
CA GLN A 177 -15.49 -3.24 1.34
C GLN A 177 -14.06 -3.50 0.87
N ARG A 178 -13.19 -2.49 0.92
CA ARG A 178 -11.77 -2.56 0.55
C ARG A 178 -10.83 -2.64 1.74
N ILE A 179 -11.33 -2.89 2.94
CA ILE A 179 -10.52 -2.84 4.18
C ILE A 179 -9.27 -3.72 4.11
N TYR A 180 -9.38 -4.93 3.57
CA TYR A 180 -8.24 -5.85 3.43
C TYR A 180 -7.16 -5.31 2.49
N ALA A 181 -7.53 -4.57 1.43
CA ALA A 181 -6.58 -3.91 0.57
C ALA A 181 -5.84 -2.78 1.32
N PHE A 182 -6.56 -1.97 2.09
CA PHE A 182 -5.94 -0.89 2.87
C PHE A 182 -5.05 -1.41 4.01
N LEU A 183 -5.42 -2.51 4.65
CA LEU A 183 -4.56 -3.19 5.62
C LEU A 183 -3.28 -3.70 4.95
N SER A 184 -3.41 -4.35 3.79
CA SER A 184 -2.27 -4.87 3.02
C SER A 184 -1.28 -3.77 2.62
N GLU A 185 -1.76 -2.59 2.22
CA GLU A 185 -0.89 -1.44 1.88
C GLU A 185 -0.03 -1.01 3.08
N ARG A 186 -0.61 -0.92 4.27
CA ARG A 186 0.13 -0.50 5.48
C ARG A 186 1.15 -1.54 5.89
N TYR A 187 0.77 -2.83 5.79
CA TYR A 187 1.67 -3.92 6.12
C TYR A 187 2.79 -4.08 5.10
N LEU A 188 2.51 -3.86 3.80
CA LEU A 188 3.53 -3.89 2.74
C LEU A 188 4.69 -2.94 3.05
N SER A 189 4.38 -1.68 3.34
CA SER A 189 5.38 -0.67 3.64
C SER A 189 6.29 -1.09 4.81
N PHE A 190 5.68 -1.59 5.89
CA PHE A 190 6.41 -2.09 7.04
C PHE A 190 7.25 -3.34 6.70
N TRP A 191 6.63 -4.35 6.09
CA TRP A 191 7.23 -5.65 5.87
C TRP A 191 8.46 -5.57 4.95
N PHE A 192 8.33 -4.92 3.79
CA PHE A 192 9.45 -4.79 2.86
C PHE A 192 10.62 -4.00 3.45
N ASN A 193 10.35 -2.93 4.18
CA ASN A 193 11.40 -2.15 4.84
C ASN A 193 12.07 -2.89 6.01
N LYS A 194 11.36 -3.83 6.67
CA LYS A 194 11.92 -4.64 7.75
C LYS A 194 12.73 -5.84 7.24
N TYR A 195 12.24 -6.53 6.23
CA TYR A 195 12.75 -7.83 5.83
C TYR A 195 13.61 -7.84 4.57
N THR A 196 13.70 -6.72 3.86
CA THR A 196 14.44 -6.62 2.61
C THR A 196 15.26 -5.34 2.53
N LYS A 197 16.31 -5.34 1.74
CA LYS A 197 16.95 -4.11 1.30
C LYS A 197 16.10 -3.53 0.18
N SER A 198 15.07 -2.76 0.56
CA SER A 198 14.11 -2.18 -0.37
C SER A 198 14.63 -0.89 -1.01
N LYS A 199 14.21 -0.63 -2.26
CA LYS A 199 14.43 0.63 -2.97
C LYS A 199 13.10 1.22 -3.39
N GLU A 200 12.89 2.50 -3.10
CA GLU A 200 11.74 3.24 -3.61
C GLU A 200 11.93 3.56 -5.10
N TRP A 201 10.87 3.36 -5.89
CA TRP A 201 10.90 3.55 -7.34
C TRP A 201 9.69 4.36 -7.82
N PRO A 202 9.84 5.18 -8.87
CA PRO A 202 8.78 6.04 -9.36
C PRO A 202 7.64 5.28 -10.00
N TRP A 203 6.46 5.80 -9.77
CA TRP A 203 5.21 5.31 -10.35
C TRP A 203 4.30 6.48 -10.70
N ILE A 204 3.30 6.25 -11.55
CA ILE A 204 2.32 7.26 -11.94
C ILE A 204 0.90 6.69 -11.87
N PHE A 205 -0.06 7.55 -11.53
CA PHE A 205 -1.47 7.33 -11.82
C PHE A 205 -1.79 7.97 -13.16
N PHE A 206 -2.30 7.21 -14.10
CA PHE A 206 -2.69 7.68 -15.42
C PHE A 206 -4.11 7.20 -15.73
N ASP A 207 -5.03 8.15 -16.00
CA ASP A 207 -6.41 7.89 -16.36
C ASP A 207 -6.67 8.33 -17.80
N HIS A 208 -6.86 7.37 -18.69
CA HIS A 208 -7.12 7.62 -20.09
C HIS A 208 -8.49 8.35 -20.32
N GLU A 209 -9.45 8.18 -19.41
CA GLU A 209 -10.78 8.77 -19.54
C GLU A 209 -10.76 10.30 -19.31
N GLU A 210 -9.84 10.80 -18.46
CA GLU A 210 -9.72 12.24 -18.16
C GLU A 210 -8.97 13.03 -19.26
N THR A 211 -8.18 12.36 -20.12
CA THR A 211 -7.38 13.03 -21.17
C THR A 211 -8.19 13.33 -22.46
N ASN A 212 -9.40 12.79 -22.59
CA ASN A 212 -10.23 12.95 -23.79
C ASN A 212 -11.31 14.06 -23.67
N ASP A 213 -11.49 14.67 -22.49
CA ASP A 213 -12.51 15.72 -22.31
C ASP A 213 -12.00 17.15 -22.62
N ASP A 214 -10.71 17.34 -22.93
CA ASP A 214 -10.09 18.63 -23.26
C ASP A 214 -9.77 18.80 -24.76
N SER A 215 -10.42 18.01 -25.67
CA SER A 215 -10.22 18.10 -27.13
C SER A 215 -11.48 18.52 -27.90
#